data_6073fdcd95b8af127924c09d81ce1fa7
#
_entry.id   6073fdcd95b8af127924c09d81ce1fa7
#
_cell.length_a   1.000
_cell.length_b   1.000
_cell.length_c   1.000
_cell.angle_alpha   90.00
_cell.angle_beta   90.00
_cell.angle_gamma   90.00
#
_symmetry.space_group_name_H-M   'P 1'
#
loop_
_entity.id
_entity.type
_entity.pdbx_description
1 polymer ?
#
loop_
_entity_poly.entity_id
_entity_poly.type
_entity_poly.pdbx_seq_one_letter_code
_entity_poly.pdbx_strand_id
1 'polypeptide(L)'
;MKTLAVIASRGSFNSLIQVVTLLMAAVGSGVAVRVFFRDEAILKVTKTGAQEINLSDAYRGHETAVRERLSAQELTDLPRLLREVKELGDVRLYACSSSMAICGVKAEDLLDGIEVRGLTAFLLEDVATADKVLTF
;
A
#
# COMPACT_ATOMS: atom_id res chain seq x y z
N MET A 1 -8.66 2.54 19.49
CA MET A 1 -8.64 2.94 18.07
C MET A 1 -9.49 1.99 17.26
N LYS A 2 -10.47 2.52 16.54
CA LYS A 2 -11.38 1.73 15.69
C LYS A 2 -11.06 1.86 14.21
N THR A 3 -10.55 3.02 13.80
CA THR A 3 -10.29 3.35 12.40
C THR A 3 -8.93 4.01 12.23
N LEU A 4 -8.24 3.62 11.16
CA LEU A 4 -6.93 4.11 10.80
C LEU A 4 -6.93 4.54 9.33
N ALA A 5 -6.47 5.75 9.05
CA ALA A 5 -6.18 6.19 7.69
C ALA A 5 -4.66 6.14 7.48
N VAL A 6 -4.25 5.59 6.34
CA VAL A 6 -2.84 5.45 5.97
C VAL A 6 -2.62 6.11 4.63
N ILE A 7 -1.62 6.99 4.56
CA ILE A 7 -1.19 7.62 3.31
C ILE A 7 0.20 7.08 2.97
N ALA A 8 0.29 6.36 1.86
CA ALA A 8 1.53 5.74 1.40
C ALA A 8 2.01 6.43 0.11
N SER A 9 3.22 6.99 0.15
CA SER A 9 3.78 7.77 -0.97
C SER A 9 5.06 7.18 -1.56
N ARG A 10 5.75 6.31 -0.84
CA ARG A 10 7.04 5.74 -1.28
C ARG A 10 6.82 4.54 -2.17
N GLY A 11 7.62 4.44 -3.24
CA GLY A 11 7.46 3.44 -4.30
C GLY A 11 8.40 2.24 -4.23
N SER A 12 9.28 2.12 -3.25
CA SER A 12 10.11 0.93 -3.11
C SER A 12 9.29 -0.24 -2.60
N PHE A 13 9.66 -1.44 -2.99
CA PHE A 13 8.99 -2.67 -2.55
C PHE A 13 9.01 -2.79 -1.02
N ASN A 14 10.17 -2.52 -0.40
CA ASN A 14 10.28 -2.60 1.06
C ASN A 14 9.38 -1.58 1.77
N SER A 15 9.15 -0.40 1.19
CA SER A 15 8.22 0.59 1.77
C SER A 15 6.77 0.07 1.74
N LEU A 16 6.35 -0.55 0.64
CA LEU A 16 5.01 -1.13 0.54
C LEU A 16 4.84 -2.32 1.49
N ILE A 17 5.88 -3.11 1.70
CA ILE A 17 5.84 -4.22 2.67
C ILE A 17 5.65 -3.68 4.10
N GLN A 18 6.24 -2.55 4.45
CA GLN A 18 5.99 -1.93 5.76
C GLN A 18 4.52 -1.52 5.92
N VAL A 19 3.90 -1.01 4.87
CA VAL A 19 2.47 -0.72 4.87
C VAL A 19 1.68 -2.02 5.06
N VAL A 20 2.01 -3.08 4.33
CA VAL A 20 1.32 -4.38 4.43
C VAL A 20 1.41 -4.97 5.83
N THR A 21 2.59 -4.96 6.45
CA THR A 21 2.74 -5.49 7.81
C THR A 21 1.94 -4.67 8.83
N LEU A 22 1.84 -3.36 8.63
CA LEU A 22 0.96 -2.51 9.42
C LEU A 22 -0.51 -2.90 9.24
N LEU A 23 -0.94 -3.15 8.00
CA LEU A 23 -2.31 -3.59 7.72
C LEU A 23 -2.63 -4.92 8.40
N MET A 24 -1.69 -5.88 8.37
CA MET A 24 -1.86 -7.16 9.05
C MET A 24 -2.05 -6.97 10.56
N ALA A 25 -1.23 -6.12 11.18
CA ALA A 25 -1.33 -5.81 12.60
C ALA A 25 -2.67 -5.12 12.95
N ALA A 26 -3.10 -4.18 12.13
CA ALA A 26 -4.36 -3.46 12.32
C ALA A 26 -5.56 -4.41 12.22
N VAL A 27 -5.60 -5.23 11.18
CA VAL A 27 -6.67 -6.21 10.96
C VAL A 27 -6.70 -7.23 12.10
N GLY A 28 -5.53 -7.74 12.51
CA GLY A 28 -5.42 -8.66 13.64
C GLY A 28 -5.88 -8.06 14.96
N SER A 29 -5.90 -6.73 15.05
CA SER A 29 -6.36 -5.99 16.23
C SER A 29 -7.80 -5.48 16.11
N GLY A 30 -8.52 -5.85 15.05
CA GLY A 30 -9.90 -5.42 14.81
C GLY A 30 -10.04 -3.96 14.38
N VAL A 31 -8.99 -3.38 13.81
CA VAL A 31 -8.98 -1.97 13.35
C VAL A 31 -9.34 -1.90 11.87
N ALA A 32 -10.32 -1.08 11.52
CA ALA A 32 -10.64 -0.80 10.12
C ALA A 32 -9.61 0.15 9.52
N VAL A 33 -9.15 -0.10 8.29
CA VAL A 33 -8.10 0.70 7.66
C VAL A 33 -8.53 1.20 6.29
N ARG A 34 -8.19 2.46 6.03
CA ARG A 34 -8.34 3.11 4.71
C ARG A 34 -6.96 3.54 4.24
N VAL A 35 -6.51 2.97 3.14
CA VAL A 35 -5.17 3.24 2.59
C VAL A 35 -5.30 4.06 1.32
N PHE A 36 -4.52 5.11 1.24
CA PHE A 36 -4.45 6.00 0.07
C PHE A 36 -3.04 5.97 -0.50
N PHE A 37 -2.90 5.36 -1.67
CA PHE A 37 -1.63 5.33 -2.38
C PHE A 37 -1.49 6.59 -3.23
N ARG A 38 -0.39 7.31 -3.05
CA ARG A 38 -0.05 8.55 -3.76
C ARG A 38 1.35 8.48 -4.33
N ASP A 39 1.67 9.41 -5.24
CA ASP A 39 2.99 9.61 -5.80
C ASP A 39 3.62 8.28 -6.26
N GLU A 40 4.86 8.00 -5.91
CA GLU A 40 5.59 6.81 -6.35
C GLU A 40 4.92 5.49 -5.96
N ALA A 41 4.15 5.46 -4.88
CA ALA A 41 3.43 4.26 -4.46
C ALA A 41 2.42 3.77 -5.52
N ILE A 42 1.90 4.68 -6.36
CA ILE A 42 1.02 4.32 -7.48
C ILE A 42 1.69 3.31 -8.43
N LEU A 43 2.97 3.52 -8.74
CA LEU A 43 3.71 2.61 -9.61
C LEU A 43 3.84 1.20 -9.03
N LYS A 44 3.93 1.09 -7.72
CA LYS A 44 4.09 -0.20 -7.04
C LYS A 44 2.79 -0.99 -6.92
N VAL A 45 1.64 -0.33 -6.98
CA VAL A 45 0.34 -1.00 -6.88
C VAL A 45 -0.31 -1.26 -8.24
N THR A 46 0.45 -1.18 -9.32
CA THR A 46 0.05 -1.65 -10.65
C THR A 46 0.34 -3.14 -10.80
N LYS A 47 -0.33 -3.80 -11.75
CA LYS A 47 -0.13 -5.22 -12.07
C LYS A 47 1.32 -5.54 -12.44
N THR A 48 1.98 -4.65 -13.17
CA THR A 48 3.39 -4.82 -13.56
C THR A 48 4.34 -4.38 -12.45
N GLY A 49 4.11 -3.21 -11.85
CA GLY A 49 4.99 -2.67 -10.81
C GLY A 49 5.05 -3.52 -9.54
N ALA A 50 3.95 -4.18 -9.18
CA ALA A 50 3.90 -5.05 -8.01
C ALA A 50 4.78 -6.29 -8.12
N GLN A 51 5.20 -6.65 -9.33
CA GLN A 51 6.09 -7.78 -9.57
C GLN A 51 7.56 -7.45 -9.33
N GLU A 52 7.92 -6.17 -9.27
CA GLU A 52 9.30 -5.73 -9.07
C GLU A 52 9.61 -5.63 -7.57
N ILE A 53 10.69 -6.30 -7.16
CA ILE A 53 11.21 -6.20 -5.79
C ILE A 53 12.36 -5.19 -5.80
N ASN A 54 12.04 -3.94 -6.07
CA ASN A 54 12.98 -2.84 -6.04
C ASN A 54 13.15 -2.34 -4.60
N LEU A 55 14.38 -2.35 -4.11
CA LEU A 55 14.69 -1.92 -2.75
C LEU A 55 15.18 -0.47 -2.73
N SER A 56 14.91 0.22 -1.63
CA SER A 56 15.39 1.59 -1.43
C SER A 56 16.92 1.64 -1.33
N ASP A 57 17.48 2.82 -1.57
CA ASP A 57 18.94 3.04 -1.58
C ASP A 57 19.62 2.69 -0.25
N ALA A 58 18.88 2.70 0.86
CA ALA A 58 19.40 2.29 2.15
C ALA A 58 19.90 0.84 2.17
N TYR A 59 19.39 -0.01 1.26
CA TYR A 59 19.80 -1.42 1.13
C TYR A 59 20.85 -1.64 0.04
N ARG A 60 21.43 -0.58 -0.52
CA ARG A 60 22.42 -0.70 -1.59
C ARG A 60 23.58 -1.58 -1.14
N GLY A 61 23.91 -2.59 -1.96
CA GLY A 61 24.93 -3.58 -1.64
C GLY A 61 24.42 -4.75 -0.77
N HIS A 62 23.18 -4.73 -0.32
CA HIS A 62 22.58 -5.76 0.53
C HIS A 62 21.32 -6.38 -0.10
N GLU A 63 21.04 -6.08 -1.37
CA GLU A 63 19.76 -6.41 -2.02
C GLU A 63 19.48 -7.93 -2.01
N THR A 64 20.49 -8.74 -2.32
CA THR A 64 20.34 -10.21 -2.34
C THR A 64 19.95 -10.74 -0.96
N ALA A 65 20.64 -10.30 0.09
CA ALA A 65 20.35 -10.73 1.47
C ALA A 65 18.95 -10.29 1.92
N VAL A 66 18.57 -9.06 1.59
CA VAL A 66 17.24 -8.55 1.95
C VAL A 66 16.13 -9.31 1.22
N ARG A 67 16.30 -9.59 -0.08
CA ARG A 67 15.34 -10.39 -0.85
C ARG A 67 15.18 -11.80 -0.27
N GLU A 68 16.27 -12.43 0.10
CA GLU A 68 16.25 -13.76 0.72
C GLU A 68 15.48 -13.74 2.04
N ARG A 69 15.68 -12.70 2.85
CA ARG A 69 14.98 -12.55 4.12
C ARG A 69 13.49 -12.23 3.95
N LEU A 70 13.14 -11.41 2.97
CA LEU A 70 11.74 -11.17 2.60
C LEU A 70 11.07 -12.47 2.16
N SER A 71 11.76 -13.27 1.34
CA SER A 71 11.26 -14.58 0.90
C SER A 71 11.05 -15.54 2.08
N ALA A 72 11.99 -15.58 3.02
CA ALA A 72 11.89 -16.42 4.22
C ALA A 72 10.70 -16.02 5.11
N GLN A 73 10.31 -14.75 5.09
CA GLN A 73 9.16 -14.22 5.81
C GLN A 73 7.85 -14.31 4.99
N GLU A 74 7.90 -14.86 3.78
CA GLU A 74 6.77 -14.92 2.85
C GLU A 74 6.21 -13.54 2.48
N LEU A 75 7.09 -12.54 2.32
CA LEU A 75 6.74 -11.14 2.05
C LEU A 75 7.16 -10.68 0.64
N THR A 76 7.10 -11.56 -0.36
CA THR A 76 7.51 -11.23 -1.73
C THR A 76 6.35 -11.11 -2.72
N ASP A 77 5.18 -11.61 -2.38
CA ASP A 77 4.00 -11.56 -3.25
C ASP A 77 3.03 -10.46 -2.80
N LEU A 78 3.31 -9.23 -3.20
CA LEU A 78 2.53 -8.06 -2.81
C LEU A 78 1.05 -8.17 -3.19
N PRO A 79 0.67 -8.60 -4.42
CA PRO A 79 -0.75 -8.75 -4.75
C PRO A 79 -1.50 -9.71 -3.83
N ARG A 80 -0.88 -10.85 -3.51
CA ARG A 80 -1.48 -11.84 -2.61
C ARG A 80 -1.66 -11.28 -1.21
N LEU A 81 -0.63 -10.60 -0.68
CA LEU A 81 -0.67 -10.02 0.67
C LEU A 81 -1.78 -8.97 0.79
N LEU A 82 -1.94 -8.12 -0.21
CA LEU A 82 -3.01 -7.12 -0.21
C LEU A 82 -4.40 -7.77 -0.28
N ARG A 83 -4.56 -8.84 -1.06
CA ARG A 83 -5.82 -9.59 -1.07
C ARG A 83 -6.14 -10.20 0.29
N GLU A 84 -5.15 -10.82 0.91
CA GLU A 84 -5.31 -11.47 2.22
C GLU A 84 -5.77 -10.50 3.29
N VAL A 85 -5.16 -9.32 3.39
CA VAL A 85 -5.57 -8.32 4.40
C VAL A 85 -7.00 -7.83 4.16
N LYS A 86 -7.43 -7.70 2.90
CA LYS A 86 -8.81 -7.34 2.57
C LYS A 86 -9.82 -8.42 2.95
N GLU A 87 -9.43 -9.68 2.83
CA GLU A 87 -10.29 -10.81 3.21
C GLU A 87 -10.42 -10.97 4.73
N LEU A 88 -9.37 -10.58 5.47
CA LEU A 88 -9.30 -10.76 6.92
C LEU A 88 -9.97 -9.63 7.72
N GLY A 89 -10.21 -8.48 7.11
CA GLY A 89 -10.79 -7.35 7.85
C GLY A 89 -11.36 -6.26 6.98
N ASP A 90 -11.79 -5.17 7.62
CA ASP A 90 -12.34 -4.00 6.94
C ASP A 90 -11.20 -3.10 6.42
N VAL A 91 -10.68 -3.45 5.27
CA VAL A 91 -9.61 -2.73 4.58
C VAL A 91 -10.12 -2.23 3.24
N ARG A 92 -9.95 -0.94 2.98
CA ARG A 92 -10.20 -0.34 1.67
C ARG A 92 -8.91 0.28 1.16
N LEU A 93 -8.60 0.00 -0.11
CA LEU A 93 -7.38 0.44 -0.78
C LEU A 93 -7.76 1.39 -1.91
N TYR A 94 -7.18 2.59 -1.90
CA TYR A 94 -7.47 3.63 -2.87
C TYR A 94 -6.21 4.11 -3.57
N ALA A 95 -6.32 4.41 -4.86
CA ALA A 95 -5.28 5.05 -5.65
C ALA A 95 -5.68 6.49 -5.94
N CYS A 96 -4.78 7.43 -5.67
CA CYS A 96 -4.98 8.86 -5.89
C CYS A 96 -5.11 9.16 -7.38
N SER A 97 -6.25 9.71 -7.82
CA SER A 97 -6.51 10.02 -9.23
C SER A 97 -5.49 11.00 -9.82
N SER A 98 -5.09 12.02 -9.07
CA SER A 98 -4.10 12.99 -9.56
C SER A 98 -2.70 12.37 -9.66
N SER A 99 -2.31 11.53 -8.71
CA SER A 99 -1.03 10.80 -8.78
C SER A 99 -1.01 9.81 -9.95
N MET A 100 -2.13 9.15 -10.22
CA MET A 100 -2.27 8.27 -11.39
C MET A 100 -2.02 9.04 -12.70
N ALA A 101 -2.60 10.24 -12.82
CA ALA A 101 -2.38 11.09 -13.98
C ALA A 101 -0.90 11.48 -14.15
N ILE A 102 -0.24 11.83 -13.06
CA ILE A 102 1.20 12.17 -13.05
C ILE A 102 2.05 10.96 -13.45
N CYS A 103 1.72 9.77 -12.95
CA CYS A 103 2.46 8.54 -13.23
C CYS A 103 2.09 7.88 -14.58
N GLY A 104 1.07 8.38 -15.27
CA GLY A 104 0.60 7.76 -16.52
C GLY A 104 -0.07 6.39 -16.29
N VAL A 105 -0.67 6.19 -15.14
CA VAL A 105 -1.35 4.93 -14.75
C VAL A 105 -2.85 5.07 -14.95
N LYS A 106 -3.45 4.09 -15.59
CA LYS A 106 -4.90 3.99 -15.79
C LYS A 106 -5.54 3.05 -14.78
N ALA A 107 -6.85 3.15 -14.60
CA ALA A 107 -7.57 2.30 -13.67
C ALA A 107 -7.37 0.81 -13.96
N GLU A 108 -7.32 0.41 -15.23
CA GLU A 108 -7.09 -0.98 -15.65
C GLU A 108 -5.68 -1.51 -15.32
N ASP A 109 -4.72 -0.61 -15.08
CA ASP A 109 -3.35 -1.00 -14.71
C ASP A 109 -3.21 -1.36 -13.24
N LEU A 110 -4.16 -0.94 -12.40
CA LEU A 110 -4.12 -1.16 -10.96
C LEU A 110 -4.36 -2.63 -10.59
N LEU A 111 -3.79 -3.06 -9.48
CA LEU A 111 -4.13 -4.35 -8.87
C LEU A 111 -5.62 -4.41 -8.57
N ASP A 112 -6.20 -5.61 -8.69
CA ASP A 112 -7.60 -5.85 -8.35
C ASP A 112 -7.87 -5.48 -6.88
N GLY A 113 -9.01 -4.83 -6.63
CA GLY A 113 -9.39 -4.41 -5.29
C GLY A 113 -8.88 -3.04 -4.87
N ILE A 114 -8.15 -2.34 -5.74
CA ILE A 114 -7.75 -0.95 -5.53
C ILE A 114 -8.68 -0.04 -6.32
N GLU A 115 -9.36 0.85 -5.63
CA GLU A 115 -10.31 1.78 -6.23
C GLU A 115 -9.66 3.15 -6.48
N VAL A 116 -10.04 3.79 -7.57
CA VAL A 116 -9.60 5.17 -7.84
C VAL A 116 -10.40 6.13 -6.96
N ARG A 117 -9.70 7.08 -6.32
CA ARG A 117 -10.35 8.05 -5.43
C ARG A 117 -9.64 9.40 -5.51
N GLY A 118 -10.40 10.48 -5.42
CA GLY A 118 -9.85 11.83 -5.34
C GLY A 118 -9.32 12.13 -3.93
N LEU A 119 -8.30 12.97 -3.86
CA LEU A 119 -7.70 13.38 -2.59
C LEU A 119 -8.71 14.08 -1.67
N THR A 120 -9.55 14.95 -2.24
CA THR A 120 -10.56 15.68 -1.46
C THR A 120 -11.56 14.71 -0.82
N ALA A 121 -12.04 13.71 -1.58
CA ALA A 121 -12.95 12.71 -1.04
C ALA A 121 -12.29 11.90 0.08
N PHE A 122 -11.05 11.47 -0.11
CA PHE A 122 -10.31 10.75 0.92
C PHE A 122 -10.12 11.60 2.18
N LEU A 123 -9.75 12.86 2.03
CA LEU A 123 -9.56 13.79 3.15
C LEU A 123 -10.86 13.98 3.96
N LEU A 124 -11.96 14.25 3.27
CA LEU A 124 -13.21 14.61 3.93
C LEU A 124 -13.99 13.40 4.47
N GLU A 125 -13.85 12.24 3.85
CA GLU A 125 -14.61 11.05 4.23
C GLU A 125 -13.79 10.06 5.08
N ASP A 126 -12.51 9.89 4.79
CA ASP A 126 -11.69 8.88 5.47
C ASP A 126 -10.77 9.48 6.53
N VAL A 127 -10.03 10.53 6.21
CA VAL A 127 -9.12 11.18 7.17
C VAL A 127 -9.92 11.86 8.28
N ALA A 128 -10.98 12.59 7.92
CA ALA A 128 -11.77 13.33 8.89
C ALA A 128 -12.49 12.43 9.91
N THR A 129 -12.75 11.18 9.56
CA THR A 129 -13.46 10.22 10.42
C THR A 129 -12.54 9.19 11.08
N ALA A 130 -11.26 9.15 10.72
CA ALA A 130 -10.30 8.22 11.29
C ALA A 130 -9.88 8.64 12.71
N ASP A 131 -9.69 7.66 13.58
CA ASP A 131 -9.14 7.90 14.91
C ASP A 131 -7.68 8.33 14.84
N LYS A 132 -6.93 7.75 13.91
CA LYS A 132 -5.51 8.05 13.69
C LYS A 132 -5.21 8.10 12.20
N VAL A 133 -4.20 8.90 11.85
CA VAL A 133 -3.67 9.00 10.48
C VAL A 133 -2.16 8.75 10.53
N LEU A 134 -1.68 7.85 9.68
CA LEU A 134 -0.26 7.56 9.53
C LEU A 134 0.17 7.82 8.08
N THR A 135 1.37 8.36 7.92
CA THR A 135 1.96 8.63 6.60
C THR A 135 3.28 7.88 6.45
N PHE A 136 3.48 7.35 5.25
CA PHE A 136 4.68 6.61 4.88
C PHE A 136 5.31 7.12 3.59
#